data_73b801796cc668ee030debfa4607d8ea
#
_entry.id   73b801796cc668ee030debfa4607d8ea
#
_cell.length_a   1.000
_cell.length_b   1.000
_cell.length_c   1.000
_cell.angle_alpha   90.00
_cell.angle_beta   90.00
_cell.angle_gamma   90.00
#
_symmetry.space_group_name_H-M   'P 1'
#
loop_
_entity.id
_entity.type
_entity.pdbx_description
1 polymer ?
#
loop_
_entity_poly.entity_id
_entity_poly.type
_entity_poly.pdbx_seq_one_letter_code
_entity_poly.pdbx_strand_id
1 'polypeptide(L)'
;MASVHIACLCAAWCRLCDEYRPMLQALAAEFTRAGVRAHWHWVDIEDEADLLGELDVETFPTLVIADDAQVRFAGPVTPQRDTLQRLLRATVLEAAPDARWPRAEPAVQAFAAALRRRAPDGFATAPSPSAESE
;
A
#
# COMPACT_ATOMS: atom_id res chain seq x y z
N MET A 1 15.05 0.96 12.72
CA MET A 1 13.76 0.30 12.48
C MET A 1 13.42 0.33 11.02
N ALA A 2 13.00 -0.80 10.50
CA ALA A 2 12.66 -0.89 9.10
C ALA A 2 11.36 -0.14 8.82
N SER A 3 11.32 0.56 7.71
CA SER A 3 10.12 1.20 7.23
C SER A 3 9.38 0.26 6.30
N VAL A 4 8.06 0.34 6.31
CA VAL A 4 7.22 -0.46 5.44
C VAL A 4 6.51 0.48 4.47
N HIS A 5 6.51 0.12 3.20
CA HIS A 5 5.82 0.86 2.16
C HIS A 5 4.61 0.07 1.72
N ILE A 6 3.47 0.70 1.70
CA ILE A 6 2.22 0.08 1.31
C ILE A 6 1.66 0.89 0.16
N ALA A 7 1.57 0.26 -1.01
CA ALA A 7 1.09 0.92 -2.21
C ALA A 7 -0.22 0.30 -2.65
N CYS A 8 -1.21 1.14 -2.91
CA CYS A 8 -2.46 0.72 -3.52
C CYS A 8 -2.43 1.20 -4.98
N LEU A 9 -2.46 0.25 -5.89
CA LEU A 9 -2.39 0.52 -7.32
C LEU A 9 -3.80 0.54 -7.88
N CYS A 10 -4.17 1.66 -8.45
CA CYS A 10 -5.53 1.89 -8.91
C CYS A 10 -5.53 2.60 -10.25
N ALA A 11 -6.70 2.64 -10.87
CA ALA A 11 -6.92 3.42 -12.08
C ALA A 11 -8.03 4.41 -11.81
N ALA A 12 -7.93 5.57 -12.43
CA ALA A 12 -8.91 6.64 -12.18
C ALA A 12 -10.32 6.23 -12.56
N TRP A 13 -10.46 5.34 -13.55
CA TRP A 13 -11.79 4.88 -13.98
C TRP A 13 -12.35 3.76 -13.13
N CYS A 14 -11.63 3.28 -12.14
CA CYS A 14 -12.04 2.12 -11.35
C CYS A 14 -12.87 2.57 -10.15
N ARG A 15 -14.16 2.22 -10.13
CA ARG A 15 -15.03 2.60 -9.04
C ARG A 15 -14.70 1.90 -7.73
N LEU A 16 -14.23 0.66 -7.82
CA LEU A 16 -13.82 -0.05 -6.61
C LEU A 16 -12.69 0.66 -5.90
N CYS A 17 -11.80 1.27 -6.66
CA CYS A 17 -10.71 2.04 -6.08
C CYS A 17 -11.24 3.25 -5.31
N ASP A 18 -12.27 3.91 -5.84
CA ASP A 18 -12.88 5.05 -5.16
C ASP A 18 -13.46 4.65 -3.81
N GLU A 19 -14.08 3.48 -3.75
CA GLU A 19 -14.63 2.97 -2.50
C GLU A 19 -13.55 2.52 -1.54
N TYR A 20 -12.47 2.02 -2.09
CA TYR A 20 -11.38 1.47 -1.32
C TYR A 20 -10.54 2.54 -0.63
N ARG A 21 -10.44 3.70 -1.25
CA ARG A 21 -9.57 4.76 -0.76
C ARG A 21 -9.89 5.21 0.66
N PRO A 22 -11.15 5.57 0.99
CA PRO A 22 -11.44 5.99 2.37
C PRO A 22 -11.25 4.87 3.38
N MET A 23 -11.50 3.62 2.97
CA MET A 23 -11.26 2.47 3.84
C MET A 23 -9.78 2.33 4.17
N LEU A 24 -8.93 2.45 3.15
CA LEU A 24 -7.50 2.34 3.35
C LEU A 24 -6.98 3.51 4.18
N GLN A 25 -7.50 4.71 3.97
CA GLN A 25 -7.12 5.87 4.76
C GLN A 25 -7.47 5.67 6.23
N ALA A 26 -8.63 5.10 6.51
CA ALA A 26 -9.05 4.84 7.89
C ALA A 26 -8.13 3.82 8.57
N LEU A 27 -7.76 2.77 7.85
CA LEU A 27 -6.85 1.77 8.38
C LEU A 27 -5.45 2.35 8.59
N ALA A 28 -5.00 3.19 7.67
CA ALA A 28 -3.71 3.85 7.81
C ALA A 28 -3.67 4.71 9.07
N ALA A 29 -4.76 5.42 9.35
CA ALA A 29 -4.85 6.24 10.56
C ALA A 29 -4.80 5.37 11.81
N GLU A 30 -5.48 4.22 11.80
CA GLU A 30 -5.45 3.30 12.94
C GLU A 30 -4.03 2.79 13.19
N PHE A 31 -3.33 2.43 12.12
CA PHE A 31 -1.97 1.90 12.24
C PHE A 31 -1.01 2.98 12.74
N THR A 32 -1.19 4.19 12.27
CA THR A 32 -0.36 5.31 12.73
C THR A 32 -0.56 5.55 14.23
N ARG A 33 -1.81 5.51 14.70
CA ARG A 33 -2.10 5.64 16.11
C ARG A 33 -1.51 4.51 16.95
N ALA A 34 -1.36 3.33 16.32
CA ALA A 34 -0.74 2.19 16.99
C ALA A 34 0.78 2.28 16.99
N GLY A 35 1.36 3.31 16.42
CA GLY A 35 2.81 3.50 16.41
C GLY A 35 3.53 2.83 15.27
N VAL A 36 2.81 2.38 14.26
CA VAL A 36 3.42 1.71 13.12
C VAL A 36 4.04 2.74 12.18
N ARG A 37 5.29 2.52 11.80
CA ARG A 37 5.96 3.36 10.81
C ARG A 37 5.70 2.78 9.44
N ALA A 38 4.85 3.44 8.67
CA ALA A 38 4.52 3.00 7.33
C ALA A 38 4.41 4.20 6.40
N HIS A 39 4.81 3.98 5.17
CA HIS A 39 4.67 4.97 4.11
C HIS A 39 3.58 4.48 3.18
N TRP A 40 2.52 5.25 3.08
CA TRP A 40 1.34 4.87 2.32
C TRP A 40 1.36 5.58 0.97
N HIS A 41 1.12 4.84 -0.10
CA HIS A 41 1.18 5.37 -1.46
C HIS A 41 -0.11 5.02 -2.19
N TRP A 42 -0.71 6.02 -2.79
CA TRP A 42 -1.84 5.81 -3.70
C TRP A 42 -1.31 6.03 -5.10
N VAL A 43 -1.21 4.95 -5.87
CA VAL A 43 -0.54 4.98 -7.17
C VAL A 43 -1.58 4.82 -8.28
N ASP A 44 -1.72 5.85 -9.12
CA ASP A 44 -2.54 5.76 -10.31
C ASP A 44 -1.66 5.20 -11.42
N ILE A 45 -2.04 4.05 -11.96
CA ILE A 45 -1.17 3.34 -12.89
C ILE A 45 -0.97 4.08 -14.21
N GLU A 46 -1.89 4.98 -14.56
CA GLU A 46 -1.75 5.74 -15.79
C GLU A 46 -0.87 6.98 -15.59
N ASP A 47 -1.06 7.66 -14.45
CA ASP A 47 -0.24 8.83 -14.15
C ASP A 47 1.20 8.45 -13.82
N GLU A 48 1.41 7.28 -13.24
CA GLU A 48 2.72 6.85 -12.77
C GLU A 48 3.20 5.61 -13.50
N ALA A 49 2.97 5.56 -14.79
CA ALA A 49 3.39 4.42 -15.60
C ALA A 49 4.89 4.15 -15.48
N ASP A 50 5.69 5.21 -15.35
CA ASP A 50 7.14 5.05 -15.20
C ASP A 50 7.50 4.35 -13.90
N LEU A 51 6.73 4.60 -12.83
CA LEU A 51 6.96 3.95 -11.56
C LEU A 51 6.71 2.44 -11.65
N LEU A 52 5.68 2.06 -12.40
CA LEU A 52 5.35 0.65 -12.56
C LEU A 52 6.42 -0.12 -13.32
N GLY A 53 7.07 0.52 -14.28
CA GLY A 53 8.03 -0.18 -15.10
C GLY A 53 7.38 -1.32 -15.86
N GLU A 54 7.85 -2.54 -15.63
CA GLU A 54 7.33 -3.72 -16.31
C GLU A 54 6.25 -4.44 -15.50
N LEU A 55 5.87 -3.91 -14.36
CA LEU A 55 4.82 -4.52 -13.55
C LEU A 55 3.47 -4.39 -14.26
N ASP A 56 2.84 -5.52 -14.46
CA ASP A 56 1.56 -5.60 -15.16
C ASP A 56 0.45 -5.75 -14.12
N VAL A 57 -0.50 -4.82 -14.12
CA VAL A 57 -1.59 -4.83 -13.16
C VAL A 57 -2.89 -4.98 -13.93
N GLU A 58 -3.56 -6.12 -13.73
CA GLU A 58 -4.77 -6.44 -14.48
C GLU A 58 -6.04 -6.35 -13.63
N THR A 59 -5.88 -6.45 -12.32
CA THR A 59 -7.02 -6.44 -11.41
C THR A 59 -6.84 -5.31 -10.41
N PHE A 60 -7.89 -4.54 -10.18
CA PHE A 60 -7.84 -3.38 -9.28
C PHE A 60 -8.84 -3.54 -8.15
N PRO A 61 -8.51 -3.10 -6.96
CA PRO A 61 -7.20 -2.59 -6.59
C PRO A 61 -6.18 -3.71 -6.36
N THR A 62 -4.93 -3.39 -6.56
CA THR A 62 -3.81 -4.29 -6.26
C THR A 62 -2.97 -3.64 -5.17
N LEU A 63 -2.54 -4.44 -4.21
CA LEU A 63 -1.75 -3.94 -3.10
C LEU A 63 -0.35 -4.51 -3.17
N VAL A 64 0.65 -3.65 -2.92
CA VAL A 64 2.05 -4.08 -2.79
C VAL A 64 2.55 -3.59 -1.45
N ILE A 65 3.08 -4.51 -0.65
CA ILE A 65 3.62 -4.21 0.66
C ILE A 65 5.06 -4.65 0.69
N ALA A 66 5.97 -3.72 0.99
CA ALA A 66 7.41 -4.02 0.98
C ALA A 66 8.09 -3.29 2.13
N ASP A 67 9.08 -3.95 2.75
CA ASP A 67 9.95 -3.25 3.67
C ASP A 67 11.22 -2.83 2.92
N ASP A 68 12.27 -2.48 3.65
CA ASP A 68 13.49 -2.01 3.01
C ASP A 68 14.25 -3.10 2.26
N ALA A 69 13.94 -4.36 2.53
CA ALA A 69 14.69 -5.49 1.98
C ALA A 69 13.83 -6.45 1.15
N GLN A 70 12.57 -6.62 1.51
CA GLN A 70 11.73 -7.67 0.94
C GLN A 70 10.36 -7.17 0.57
N VAL A 71 9.75 -7.80 -0.44
CA VAL A 71 8.34 -7.64 -0.72
C VAL A 71 7.58 -8.63 0.16
N ARG A 72 6.62 -8.12 0.91
CA ARG A 72 5.84 -8.95 1.83
C ARG A 72 4.53 -9.42 1.23
N PHE A 73 3.99 -8.67 0.29
CA PHE A 73 2.75 -9.04 -0.39
C PHE A 73 2.66 -8.27 -1.69
N ALA A 74 2.12 -8.92 -2.72
CA ALA A 74 1.79 -8.25 -3.98
C ALA A 74 0.67 -9.04 -4.63
N GLY A 75 -0.48 -8.39 -4.82
CA GLY A 75 -1.59 -9.06 -5.46
C GLY A 75 -2.88 -8.27 -5.35
N PRO A 76 -3.92 -8.74 -6.04
CA PRO A 76 -5.22 -8.09 -5.95
C PRO A 76 -5.86 -8.32 -4.58
N VAL A 77 -6.66 -7.35 -4.16
CA VAL A 77 -7.36 -7.42 -2.89
C VAL A 77 -8.82 -7.08 -3.11
N THR A 78 -9.68 -7.63 -2.25
CA THR A 78 -11.09 -7.28 -2.31
C THR A 78 -11.35 -6.07 -1.42
N PRO A 79 -12.34 -5.25 -1.76
CA PRO A 79 -12.64 -4.05 -0.97
C PRO A 79 -13.45 -4.38 0.27
N GLN A 80 -12.93 -5.27 1.09
CA GLN A 80 -13.55 -5.65 2.34
C GLN A 80 -12.61 -5.28 3.48
N ARG A 81 -13.13 -4.51 4.41
CA ARG A 81 -12.31 -3.98 5.49
C ARG A 81 -11.64 -5.09 6.30
N ASP A 82 -12.40 -6.14 6.64
CA ASP A 82 -11.84 -7.21 7.47
C ASP A 82 -10.70 -7.94 6.77
N THR A 83 -10.86 -8.19 5.48
CA THR A 83 -9.82 -8.85 4.70
C THR A 83 -8.56 -7.99 4.65
N LEU A 84 -8.74 -6.71 4.37
CA LEU A 84 -7.62 -5.79 4.29
C LEU A 84 -6.94 -5.64 5.64
N GLN A 85 -7.71 -5.52 6.70
CA GLN A 85 -7.16 -5.37 8.04
C GLN A 85 -6.34 -6.59 8.43
N ARG A 86 -6.83 -7.79 8.14
CA ARG A 86 -6.07 -9.01 8.42
C ARG A 86 -4.77 -9.07 7.65
N LEU A 87 -4.82 -8.71 6.38
CA LEU A 87 -3.63 -8.72 5.55
C LEU A 87 -2.57 -7.75 6.10
N LEU A 88 -3.00 -6.55 6.42
CA LEU A 88 -2.06 -5.54 6.94
C LEU A 88 -1.52 -5.94 8.31
N ARG A 89 -2.34 -6.52 9.17
CA ARG A 89 -1.86 -6.98 10.46
C ARG A 89 -0.82 -8.07 10.29
N ALA A 90 -1.09 -9.04 9.43
CA ALA A 90 -0.19 -10.17 9.24
C ALA A 90 1.14 -9.75 8.62
N THR A 91 1.11 -8.79 7.70
CA THR A 91 2.30 -8.39 6.97
C THR A 91 3.07 -7.25 7.63
N VAL A 92 2.42 -6.45 8.46
CA VAL A 92 3.03 -5.24 9.01
C VAL A 92 3.14 -5.32 10.53
N LEU A 93 2.03 -5.56 11.22
CA LEU A 93 2.03 -5.50 12.68
C LEU A 93 2.60 -6.74 13.34
N GLU A 94 2.21 -7.92 12.86
CA GLU A 94 2.50 -9.17 13.55
C GLU A 94 3.69 -9.91 12.99
N ALA A 95 4.27 -9.42 11.89
CA ALA A 95 5.42 -10.07 11.30
C ALA A 95 6.64 -9.88 12.17
N ALA A 96 7.38 -10.98 12.39
CA ALA A 96 8.62 -10.92 13.16
C ALA A 96 9.65 -10.08 12.39
N PRO A 97 10.55 -9.39 13.09
CA PRO A 97 11.57 -8.57 12.41
C PRO A 97 12.45 -9.36 11.46
N ASP A 98 12.65 -10.63 11.74
CA ASP A 98 13.49 -11.49 10.91
C ASP A 98 12.68 -12.40 10.00
N ALA A 99 11.39 -12.12 9.82
CA ALA A 99 10.52 -12.92 8.96
C ALA A 99 11.06 -12.94 7.54
N ARG A 100 10.98 -14.10 6.91
CA ARG A 100 11.34 -14.26 5.52
C ARG A 100 10.09 -14.47 4.69
N TRP A 101 10.03 -13.78 3.58
CA TRP A 101 8.87 -13.80 2.70
C TRP A 101 9.24 -14.45 1.37
N PRO A 102 8.30 -15.11 0.71
CA PRO A 102 8.58 -15.68 -0.62
C PRO A 102 9.14 -14.64 -1.55
N ARG A 103 10.09 -15.04 -2.38
CA ARG A 103 10.72 -14.12 -3.31
C ARG A 103 9.71 -13.67 -4.35
N ALA A 104 9.58 -12.36 -4.51
CA ALA A 104 8.67 -11.79 -5.50
C ALA A 104 9.27 -11.86 -6.89
N GLU A 105 8.42 -11.76 -7.90
CA GLU A 105 8.86 -11.71 -9.28
C GLU A 105 9.72 -10.47 -9.53
N PRO A 106 10.63 -10.53 -10.52
CA PRO A 106 11.53 -9.39 -10.77
C PRO A 106 10.82 -8.07 -11.01
N ALA A 107 9.68 -8.08 -11.73
CA ALA A 107 8.93 -6.84 -11.96
C ALA A 107 8.41 -6.25 -10.66
N VAL A 108 7.96 -7.09 -9.73
CA VAL A 108 7.47 -6.64 -8.44
C VAL A 108 8.63 -6.10 -7.61
N GLN A 109 9.77 -6.77 -7.63
CA GLN A 109 10.94 -6.30 -6.90
C GLN A 109 11.41 -4.94 -7.42
N ALA A 110 11.40 -4.77 -8.73
CA ALA A 110 11.78 -3.49 -9.34
C ALA A 110 10.81 -2.38 -8.94
N PHE A 111 9.52 -2.69 -8.93
CA PHE A 111 8.51 -1.72 -8.48
C PHE A 111 8.73 -1.36 -7.01
N ALA A 112 9.02 -2.34 -6.17
CA ALA A 112 9.26 -2.07 -4.76
C ALA A 112 10.49 -1.18 -4.57
N ALA A 113 11.53 -1.39 -5.36
CA ALA A 113 12.72 -0.55 -5.29
C ALA A 113 12.39 0.89 -5.67
N ALA A 114 11.58 1.08 -6.72
CA ALA A 114 11.16 2.41 -7.13
C ALA A 114 10.26 3.06 -6.06
N LEU A 115 9.39 2.25 -5.47
CA LEU A 115 8.47 2.71 -4.43
C LEU A 115 9.24 3.24 -3.22
N ARG A 116 10.33 2.59 -2.84
CA ARG A 116 11.14 3.01 -1.70
C ARG A 116 11.76 4.38 -1.91
N ARG A 117 11.94 4.78 -3.16
CA ARG A 117 12.49 6.09 -3.51
C ARG A 117 11.41 7.15 -3.73
N ARG A 118 10.16 6.75 -3.82
CA ARG A 118 9.05 7.66 -4.05
C ARG A 118 8.65 8.31 -2.75
N ALA A 119 8.51 9.62 -2.74
CA ALA A 119 8.00 10.31 -1.56
C ALA A 119 6.54 9.91 -1.36
N PRO A 120 6.13 9.62 -0.12
CA PRO A 120 4.73 9.33 0.16
C PRO A 120 3.85 10.50 -0.27
N ASP A 121 2.69 10.19 -0.83
CA ASP A 121 1.82 11.24 -1.34
C ASP A 121 0.90 11.85 -0.28
N GLY A 122 0.97 11.37 0.93
CA GLY A 122 0.24 11.96 2.03
C GLY A 122 -1.23 11.62 2.12
N PHE A 123 -1.74 10.77 1.24
CA PHE A 123 -3.18 10.49 1.28
C PHE A 123 -3.60 9.90 2.63
N ALA A 124 -2.70 9.18 3.29
CA ALA A 124 -2.99 8.54 4.56
C ALA A 124 -2.80 9.49 5.75
N THR A 125 -2.05 10.57 5.55
CA THR A 125 -1.82 11.55 6.60
C THR A 125 -2.67 12.79 6.40
N ALA A 126 -3.37 12.87 5.28
CA ALA A 126 -4.26 13.99 5.05
C ALA A 126 -5.25 14.06 6.20
N PRO A 127 -5.40 15.22 6.82
CA PRO A 127 -6.36 15.34 7.88
C PRO A 127 -7.70 14.98 7.30
N SER A 128 -8.43 14.27 8.08
CA SER A 128 -9.79 14.08 7.68
C SER A 128 -10.35 15.45 7.52
N PRO A 129 -10.96 15.64 6.59
CA PRO A 129 -11.52 16.97 6.36
C PRO A 129 -12.47 17.37 7.44
N SER A 130 -11.77 16.81 7.81
CA SER A 130 -12.11 17.07 8.45
C SER A 130 -12.10 17.29 9.12
N ALA A 131 -12.04 17.24 9.35
CA ALA A 131 -11.84 17.49 9.82
C ALA A 131 -11.90 18.32 9.91
N GLU A 132 -11.85 18.48 9.52
CA GLU A 132 -11.81 19.11 9.73
C GLU A 132 -12.47 19.49 9.70
N SER A 133 -12.92 19.57 9.45
CA SER A 133 -13.45 19.87 9.57
C SER A 133 -14.03 19.93 9.84
N GLU A 134 -14.35 20.08 9.85
CA GLU A 134 -14.86 20.24 10.30
C GLU A 134 -15.13 20.41 10.63
#